data_8ebcadf2e3526bea884c93f81b1a4105
#
_entry.id   8ebcadf2e3526bea884c93f81b1a4105
#
_cell.length_a   1.000
_cell.length_b   1.000
_cell.length_c   1.000
_cell.angle_alpha   90.00
_cell.angle_beta   90.00
_cell.angle_gamma   90.00
#
_symmetry.space_group_name_H-M   'P 1'
#
loop_
_entity.id
_entity.type
_entity.pdbx_description
1 polymer ?
#
loop_
_entity_poly.entity_id
_entity_poly.type
_entity_poly.pdbx_seq_one_letter_code
_entity_poly.pdbx_strand_id
1 'polypeptide(L)'
;MRGFIPKGWTRPVLTNSSPAVKVWEQAIRLVAQDHAAAFTTDPVRVRLSFAMPCPKSLSRAASRRPHTKRPDVDKLARAALDALTGVIFKDDSQVYSLHAVKRYALEGEAPHVNIRISTRHK
;
A
#
# COMPACT_ATOMS: atom_id res chain seq x y z
N MET A 1 7.62 0.52 21.38
CA MET A 1 6.58 0.53 20.88
C MET A 1 6.56 0.03 19.77
N ARG A 2 5.89 -0.25 19.26
CA ARG A 2 5.52 -0.90 18.49
C ARG A 2 5.00 -0.38 17.34
N GLY A 3 4.12 -0.75 16.86
CA GLY A 3 3.47 -0.18 15.75
C GLY A 3 2.64 0.97 16.17
N PHE A 4 2.56 2.01 15.43
CA PHE A 4 1.62 3.06 15.70
C PHE A 4 0.37 2.86 14.84
N ILE A 5 0.39 1.94 13.92
CA ILE A 5 -0.79 1.41 13.25
C ILE A 5 -0.76 -0.06 13.56
N PRO A 6 -1.45 -0.49 14.62
CA PRO A 6 -1.25 -1.81 15.19
C PRO A 6 -1.50 -2.94 14.22
N LYS A 7 -2.47 -2.78 13.31
CA LYS A 7 -2.76 -3.84 12.43
C LYS A 7 -2.74 -3.32 11.08
N GLY A 8 -2.06 -2.80 10.49
CA GLY A 8 -2.21 -2.29 9.17
C GLY A 8 -3.64 -1.93 8.85
N TRP A 9 -3.87 -1.08 7.94
CA TRP A 9 -5.21 -0.72 7.55
C TRP A 9 -5.39 -0.97 6.06
N THR A 10 -6.61 -1.27 5.71
CA THR A 10 -6.98 -1.63 4.36
C THR A 10 -8.02 -0.66 3.85
N ARG A 11 -7.86 -0.21 2.65
CA ARG A 11 -8.79 0.74 2.06
C ARG A 11 -9.05 0.38 0.61
N PRO A 12 -10.29 0.18 0.22
CA PRO A 12 -10.61 -0.03 -1.19
C PRO A 12 -10.20 1.18 -2.01
N VAL A 13 -9.67 0.94 -3.17
CA VAL A 13 -9.31 1.99 -4.10
C VAL A 13 -10.34 1.99 -5.20
N LEU A 14 -11.06 3.09 -5.29
CA LEU A 14 -12.09 3.20 -6.30
C LEU A 14 -11.49 3.60 -7.61
N THR A 15 -11.00 2.64 -8.33
CA THR A 15 -10.40 2.97 -9.55
C THR A 15 -11.09 2.18 -10.58
N ASN A 16 -12.02 2.32 -10.99
CA ASN A 16 -12.62 1.67 -12.08
C ASN A 16 -11.72 0.70 -12.71
N SER A 17 -11.05 1.06 -13.69
CA SER A 17 -10.18 0.16 -14.40
C SER A 17 -8.81 0.75 -14.56
N SER A 18 -8.57 1.89 -13.98
CA SER A 18 -7.29 2.54 -14.21
C SER A 18 -6.22 2.00 -13.29
N PRO A 19 -5.12 1.50 -13.83
CA PRO A 19 -4.00 1.07 -13.02
C PRO A 19 -3.05 2.21 -12.67
N ALA A 20 -3.47 3.45 -12.87
CA ALA A 20 -2.57 4.58 -12.70
C ALA A 20 -2.04 4.65 -11.28
N VAL A 21 -0.74 4.79 -11.16
CA VAL A 21 -0.05 4.86 -9.87
C VAL A 21 -0.55 6.03 -9.05
N LYS A 22 -0.85 7.15 -9.71
CA LYS A 22 -1.29 8.34 -9.02
C LYS A 22 -2.61 8.13 -8.27
N VAL A 23 -3.47 7.28 -8.79
CA VAL A 23 -4.73 6.99 -8.11
C VAL A 23 -4.45 6.29 -6.79
N TRP A 24 -3.49 5.36 -6.79
CA TRP A 24 -3.10 4.67 -5.57
C TRP A 24 -2.49 5.65 -4.57
N GLU A 25 -1.64 6.54 -5.05
CA GLU A 25 -1.01 7.53 -4.18
C GLU A 25 -2.04 8.41 -3.51
N GLN A 26 -3.01 8.90 -4.28
CA GLN A 26 -4.05 9.76 -3.74
C GLN A 26 -4.92 9.04 -2.71
N ALA A 27 -5.27 7.80 -2.99
CA ALA A 27 -6.09 7.03 -2.08
C ALA A 27 -5.35 6.77 -0.76
N ILE A 28 -4.06 6.45 -0.86
CA ILE A 28 -3.26 6.20 0.34
C ILE A 28 -3.12 7.47 1.16
N ARG A 29 -2.88 8.60 0.51
CA ARG A 29 -2.73 9.87 1.22
C ARG A 29 -4.00 10.25 1.98
N LEU A 30 -5.15 10.02 1.35
CA LEU A 30 -6.41 10.32 2.01
C LEU A 30 -6.59 9.52 3.28
N VAL A 31 -6.32 8.22 3.21
CA VAL A 31 -6.46 7.38 4.39
C VAL A 31 -5.40 7.71 5.42
N ALA A 32 -4.18 8.01 4.98
CA ALA A 32 -3.11 8.34 5.89
C ALA A 32 -3.44 9.58 6.72
N GLN A 33 -4.13 10.53 6.13
CA GLN A 33 -4.50 11.75 6.85
C GLN A 33 -5.38 11.46 8.06
N ASP A 34 -6.17 10.40 8.00
CA ASP A 34 -7.00 10.00 9.13
C ASP A 34 -6.15 9.45 10.27
N HIS A 35 -4.90 9.12 9.99
CA HIS A 35 -3.99 8.56 10.98
C HIS A 35 -2.83 9.51 11.27
N ALA A 36 -3.01 10.78 10.99
CA ALA A 36 -1.92 11.76 11.15
C ALA A 36 -1.40 11.83 12.58
N ALA A 37 -2.21 11.44 13.57
CA ALA A 37 -1.78 11.43 14.96
C ALA A 37 -0.66 10.40 15.19
N ALA A 38 -0.47 9.47 14.28
CA ALA A 38 0.57 8.47 14.39
C ALA A 38 1.91 8.94 13.80
N PHE A 39 2.01 10.21 13.43
CA PHE A 39 3.23 10.76 12.84
C PHE A 39 4.44 10.49 13.74
N THR A 40 5.53 10.08 13.12
CA THR A 40 6.75 9.78 13.87
C THR A 40 7.98 10.20 13.10
N THR A 41 9.04 10.49 13.85
CA THR A 41 10.36 10.72 13.25
C THR A 41 11.30 9.55 13.50
N ASP A 42 10.79 8.48 14.10
CA ASP A 42 11.58 7.27 14.36
C ASP A 42 11.79 6.46 13.08
N PRO A 43 12.77 5.57 13.07
CA PRO A 43 12.89 4.63 11.96
C PRO A 43 11.63 3.78 11.83
N VAL A 44 11.19 3.55 10.61
CA VAL A 44 9.95 2.81 10.37
C VAL A 44 10.17 1.64 9.42
N ARG A 45 9.37 0.62 9.62
CA ARG A 45 9.24 -0.51 8.72
C ARG A 45 7.90 -0.38 8.02
N VAL A 46 7.91 -0.54 6.70
CA VAL A 46 6.69 -0.42 5.90
C VAL A 46 6.45 -1.72 5.15
N ARG A 47 5.25 -2.25 5.26
CA ARG A 47 4.84 -3.43 4.51
C ARG A 47 3.60 -3.08 3.72
N LEU A 48 3.63 -3.39 2.44
CA LEU A 48 2.56 -3.05 1.51
C LEU A 48 2.12 -4.30 0.77
N SER A 49 0.82 -4.49 0.69
CA SER A 49 0.25 -5.58 -0.08
C SER A 49 -0.85 -5.00 -0.95
N PHE A 50 -0.65 -5.03 -2.26
CA PHE A 50 -1.59 -4.47 -3.21
C PHE A 50 -2.43 -5.57 -3.84
N ALA A 51 -3.75 -5.44 -3.73
CA ALA A 51 -4.68 -6.32 -4.44
C ALA A 51 -5.12 -5.54 -5.69
N MET A 52 -4.61 -5.97 -6.83
CA MET A 52 -4.81 -5.27 -8.10
C MET A 52 -6.11 -5.69 -8.75
N PRO A 53 -6.73 -4.83 -9.57
CA PRO A 53 -7.93 -5.20 -10.29
C PRO A 53 -7.70 -6.48 -11.10
N CYS A 54 -8.65 -7.39 -11.05
CA CYS A 54 -8.59 -8.64 -11.79
C CYS A 54 -9.56 -8.57 -12.95
N PRO A 55 -9.08 -8.65 -14.19
CA PRO A 55 -9.98 -8.63 -15.34
C PRO A 55 -10.94 -9.82 -15.31
N LYS A 56 -12.18 -9.58 -15.70
CA LYS A 56 -13.17 -10.64 -15.72
C LYS A 56 -12.80 -11.75 -16.69
N SER A 57 -12.04 -11.41 -17.71
CA SER A 57 -11.61 -12.39 -18.70
C SER A 57 -10.51 -13.31 -18.18
N LEU A 58 -9.94 -13.00 -17.03
CA LEU A 58 -8.85 -13.80 -16.51
C LEU A 58 -9.41 -15.05 -15.83
N SER A 59 -8.85 -16.21 -16.15
CA SER A 59 -9.30 -17.44 -15.52
C SER A 59 -8.93 -17.44 -14.04
N ARG A 60 -9.67 -18.25 -13.27
CA ARG A 60 -9.38 -18.38 -11.86
C ARG A 60 -7.96 -18.87 -11.62
N ALA A 61 -7.50 -19.81 -12.44
CA ALA A 61 -6.13 -20.31 -12.29
C ALA A 61 -5.10 -19.22 -12.57
N ALA A 62 -5.34 -18.42 -13.61
CA ALA A 62 -4.41 -17.34 -13.95
C ALA A 62 -4.41 -16.24 -12.90
N SER A 63 -5.55 -15.99 -12.24
CA SER A 63 -5.63 -14.94 -11.23
C SER A 63 -4.87 -15.30 -9.96
N ARG A 64 -4.52 -16.57 -9.80
CA ARG A 64 -3.75 -17.01 -8.63
C ARG A 64 -2.26 -16.91 -8.85
N ARG A 65 -1.85 -16.58 -10.06
CA ARG A 65 -0.44 -16.40 -10.37
C ARG A 65 -0.01 -15.01 -9.94
N PRO A 66 1.29 -14.78 -9.78
CA PRO A 66 1.76 -13.44 -9.45
C PRO A 66 1.27 -12.42 -10.48
N HIS A 67 0.97 -11.24 -10.01
CA HIS A 67 0.53 -10.15 -10.86
C HIS A 67 1.77 -9.53 -11.51
N THR A 68 1.89 -9.68 -12.81
CA THR A 68 3.07 -9.17 -13.53
C THR A 68 2.71 -8.11 -14.56
N LYS A 69 1.51 -7.58 -14.51
CA LYS A 69 1.11 -6.48 -15.39
C LYS A 69 1.43 -5.16 -14.72
N ARG A 70 1.40 -4.08 -15.48
CA ARG A 70 1.59 -2.75 -14.90
C ARG A 70 0.46 -2.42 -13.95
N PRO A 71 0.72 -1.56 -12.97
CA PRO A 71 1.97 -0.85 -12.71
C PRO A 71 2.98 -1.74 -11.98
N ASP A 72 4.25 -1.37 -12.09
CA ASP A 72 5.33 -2.12 -11.46
C ASP A 72 5.26 -1.96 -9.93
N VAL A 73 5.68 -3.00 -9.22
CA VAL A 73 5.59 -2.99 -7.76
C VAL A 73 6.47 -1.90 -7.14
N ASP A 74 7.61 -1.60 -7.75
CA ASP A 74 8.47 -0.55 -7.23
C ASP A 74 7.84 0.83 -7.38
N LYS A 75 7.07 1.05 -8.44
CA LYS A 75 6.38 2.32 -8.63
C LYS A 75 5.22 2.47 -7.66
N LEU A 76 4.52 1.37 -7.38
CA LEU A 76 3.47 1.39 -6.38
C LEU A 76 4.04 1.66 -4.99
N ALA A 77 5.18 1.04 -4.69
CA ALA A 77 5.83 1.27 -3.40
C ALA A 77 6.29 2.72 -3.28
N ARG A 78 6.86 3.28 -4.35
CA ARG A 78 7.29 4.68 -4.33
C ARG A 78 6.09 5.62 -4.11
N ALA A 79 4.99 5.32 -4.77
CA ALA A 79 3.78 6.13 -4.60
C ALA A 79 3.28 6.07 -3.15
N ALA A 80 3.33 4.90 -2.55
CA ALA A 80 2.91 4.74 -1.17
C ALA A 80 3.81 5.54 -0.22
N LEU A 81 5.12 5.45 -0.42
CA LEU A 81 6.04 6.22 0.43
C LEU A 81 5.84 7.71 0.25
N ASP A 82 5.63 8.16 -0.99
CA ASP A 82 5.37 9.58 -1.24
C ASP A 82 4.08 10.03 -0.58
N ALA A 83 3.06 9.18 -0.59
CA ALA A 83 1.78 9.49 0.03
C ALA A 83 1.89 9.59 1.55
N LEU A 84 2.76 8.78 2.16
CA LEU A 84 2.90 8.73 3.61
C LEU A 84 3.87 9.78 4.13
N THR A 85 4.76 10.27 3.28
CA THR A 85 5.75 11.27 3.67
C THR A 85 5.06 12.58 4.05
N GLY A 86 5.42 13.10 5.20
CA GLY A 86 4.82 14.34 5.71
C GLY A 86 3.51 14.11 6.44
N VAL A 87 2.99 12.88 6.44
CA VAL A 87 1.73 12.56 7.10
C VAL A 87 1.97 11.55 8.22
N ILE A 88 2.63 10.46 7.92
CA ILE A 88 2.92 9.40 8.90
C ILE A 88 4.37 9.45 9.36
N PHE A 89 5.27 9.79 8.47
CA PHE A 89 6.67 10.02 8.85
C PHE A 89 7.17 11.27 8.13
N LYS A 90 8.25 11.83 8.64
CA LYS A 90 8.74 13.09 8.12
C LYS A 90 9.43 12.93 6.79
N ASP A 91 10.20 11.87 6.63
CA ASP A 91 11.01 11.67 5.44
C ASP A 91 11.10 10.18 5.16
N ASP A 92 11.07 9.81 3.90
CA ASP A 92 11.17 8.40 3.53
C ASP A 92 12.54 7.82 3.85
N SER A 93 13.53 8.65 4.17
CA SER A 93 14.82 8.15 4.65
C SER A 93 14.69 7.41 5.99
N GLN A 94 13.58 7.62 6.70
CA GLN A 94 13.31 6.90 7.94
C GLN A 94 12.95 5.45 7.70
N VAL A 95 12.60 5.09 6.46
CA VAL A 95 12.20 3.73 6.15
C VAL A 95 13.43 2.86 6.04
N TYR A 96 13.63 1.99 7.02
CA TYR A 96 14.79 1.10 7.01
C TYR A 96 14.43 -0.30 6.49
N SER A 97 13.15 -0.59 6.35
CA SER A 97 12.70 -1.88 5.85
C SER A 97 11.43 -1.67 5.05
N LEU A 98 11.44 -2.14 3.83
CA LEU A 98 10.30 -2.01 2.93
C LEU A 98 10.02 -3.37 2.30
N HIS A 99 8.78 -3.82 2.45
CA HIS A 99 8.34 -5.06 1.81
C HIS A 99 7.07 -4.74 1.04
N ALA A 100 7.09 -4.98 -0.25
CA ALA A 100 5.95 -4.66 -1.09
C ALA A 100 5.67 -5.82 -2.04
N VAL A 101 4.41 -6.20 -2.10
CA VAL A 101 3.96 -7.25 -3.01
C VAL A 101 2.69 -6.80 -3.69
N LYS A 102 2.42 -7.35 -4.84
CA LYS A 102 1.16 -7.14 -5.53
C LYS A 102 0.62 -8.47 -6.02
N ARG A 103 -0.69 -8.58 -5.99
CA ARG A 103 -1.39 -9.77 -6.45
C ARG A 103 -2.70 -9.34 -7.09
N TYR A 104 -3.36 -10.26 -7.76
CA TYR A 104 -4.71 -9.97 -8.24
C TYR A 104 -5.68 -10.02 -7.06
N ALA A 105 -6.69 -9.17 -7.11
CA ALA A 105 -7.78 -9.24 -6.14
C ALA A 105 -8.51 -10.57 -6.32
N LEU A 106 -8.93 -11.14 -5.21
CA LEU A 106 -9.68 -12.39 -5.24
C LEU A 106 -11.11 -12.13 -5.69
N GLU A 107 -11.81 -13.19 -6.02
CA GLU A 107 -13.20 -13.08 -6.42
C GLU A 107 -14.00 -12.44 -5.29
N GLY A 108 -14.75 -11.42 -5.60
CA GLY A 108 -15.53 -10.69 -4.60
C GLY A 108 -14.73 -9.68 -3.80
N GLU A 109 -13.43 -9.60 -4.05
CA GLU A 109 -12.57 -8.68 -3.33
C GLU A 109 -12.34 -7.42 -4.16
N ALA A 110 -12.58 -6.27 -3.57
CA ALA A 110 -12.31 -5.00 -4.26
C ALA A 110 -10.81 -4.74 -4.28
N PRO A 111 -10.31 -4.08 -5.32
CA PRO A 111 -8.91 -3.66 -5.33
C PRO A 111 -8.62 -2.77 -4.13
N HIS A 112 -7.48 -3.01 -3.49
CA HIS A 112 -7.13 -2.25 -2.29
C HIS A 112 -5.66 -2.42 -1.97
N VAL A 113 -5.18 -1.66 -0.99
CA VAL A 113 -3.84 -1.84 -0.46
C VAL A 113 -3.95 -2.03 1.05
N ASN A 114 -3.18 -2.97 1.55
CA ASN A 114 -3.05 -3.19 2.98
C ASN A 114 -1.69 -2.64 3.39
N ILE A 115 -1.68 -1.71 4.33
CA ILE A 115 -0.47 -1.03 4.75
C ILE A 115 -0.24 -1.30 6.22
N ARG A 116 0.99 -1.73 6.53
CA ARG A 116 1.39 -1.92 7.91
C ARG A 116 2.68 -1.16 8.15
N ILE A 117 2.65 -0.29 9.13
CA ILE A 117 3.80 0.54 9.48
C ILE A 117 4.10 0.34 10.95
N SER A 118 5.35 0.09 11.26
CA SER A 118 5.76 -0.07 12.64
C SER A 118 7.06 0.67 12.89
N THR A 119 7.25 1.14 14.12
CA THR A 119 8.48 1.82 14.49
C THR A 119 9.45 0.83 15.08
N ARG A 120 10.74 1.09 14.89
CA ARG A 120 11.74 0.30 15.56
C ARG A 120 11.75 0.67 17.03
N HIS A 121 11.72 -0.35 17.86
CA HIS A 121 11.68 -0.14 19.29
C HIS A 121 13.04 -0.51 19.88
N LYS A 122 13.55 0.33 20.72
CA LYS A 122 14.83 0.03 21.34
C LYS A 122 14.67 -0.68 22.63
#